data_6034ff2f09f25c5a99b82b00ff2fd199
#
_entry.id   6034ff2f09f25c5a99b82b00ff2fd199
#
_cell.length_a   1.000
_cell.length_b   1.000
_cell.length_c   1.000
_cell.angle_alpha   90.00
_cell.angle_beta   90.00
_cell.angle_gamma   90.00
#
_symmetry.space_group_name_H-M   'P 1'
#
loop_
_entity.id
_entity.type
_entity.pdbx_description
1 polymer ?
#
loop_
_entity_poly.entity_id
_entity_poly.type
_entity_poly.pdbx_seq_one_letter_code
_entity_poly.pdbx_strand_id
1 'polypeptide(L)'
;MHVRIPFAALLACGLAACGQAWNEPYTAEDRSRNILYSFFVERPKHLDPAQSYTSDEYDIIQQIYEPPLQYHYLKRPYELIPAAATEVPRPRFLDERGRLLPADADRVAYSEYDIRIRPGILYQPHPAFAKDDKGEPLY
;
A
#
# COMPACT_ATOMS: atom_id res chain seq x y z
N MET A 1 1.22 -66.23 -11.25
CA MET A 1 1.05 -65.88 -9.83
C MET A 1 0.51 -64.44 -9.80
N HIS A 2 -0.83 -64.23 -9.63
CA HIS A 2 -1.45 -62.89 -9.65
C HIS A 2 -1.47 -62.38 -8.22
N VAL A 3 -0.68 -61.36 -7.95
CA VAL A 3 -0.72 -60.65 -6.65
C VAL A 3 -1.99 -59.79 -6.61
N ARG A 4 -2.97 -60.22 -5.81
CA ARG A 4 -4.18 -59.43 -5.53
C ARG A 4 -3.84 -58.40 -4.45
N ILE A 5 -3.59 -57.15 -4.84
CA ILE A 5 -3.44 -56.06 -3.92
C ILE A 5 -4.83 -55.78 -3.34
N PRO A 6 -5.05 -55.84 -2.02
CA PRO A 6 -6.35 -55.59 -1.44
C PRO A 6 -6.71 -54.10 -1.64
N PHE A 7 -7.95 -53.86 -2.02
CA PHE A 7 -8.51 -52.51 -2.27
C PHE A 7 -8.27 -51.55 -1.09
N ALA A 8 -8.26 -52.05 0.14
CA ALA A 8 -7.94 -51.33 1.36
C ALA A 8 -6.51 -50.78 1.37
N ALA A 9 -5.53 -51.45 0.76
CA ALA A 9 -4.14 -50.97 0.69
C ALA A 9 -4.00 -49.78 -0.30
N LEU A 10 -4.76 -49.82 -1.40
CA LEU A 10 -4.83 -48.71 -2.36
C LEU A 10 -5.51 -47.45 -1.74
N LEU A 11 -6.54 -47.64 -0.92
CA LEU A 11 -7.20 -46.58 -0.23
C LEU A 11 -6.32 -45.92 0.87
N ALA A 12 -5.53 -46.75 1.58
CA ALA A 12 -4.60 -46.27 2.59
C ALA A 12 -3.42 -45.46 1.98
N CYS A 13 -2.93 -45.83 0.80
CA CYS A 13 -1.92 -45.05 0.08
C CYS A 13 -2.46 -43.71 -0.44
N GLY A 14 -3.73 -43.66 -0.83
CA GLY A 14 -4.39 -42.40 -1.27
C GLY A 14 -4.56 -41.38 -0.14
N LEU A 15 -4.80 -41.82 1.09
CA LEU A 15 -4.94 -40.96 2.27
C LEU A 15 -3.60 -40.44 2.80
N ALA A 16 -2.49 -41.16 2.56
CA ALA A 16 -1.15 -40.74 2.92
C ALA A 16 -0.59 -39.66 1.97
N ALA A 17 -1.19 -39.44 0.81
CA ALA A 17 -0.80 -38.42 -0.16
C ALA A 17 -1.24 -37.01 0.22
N CYS A 18 -2.10 -36.84 1.23
CA CYS A 18 -2.44 -35.52 1.82
C CYS A 18 -1.40 -35.05 2.83
N GLY A 19 -0.12 -35.31 2.59
CA GLY A 19 1.00 -34.81 3.37
C GLY A 19 1.27 -33.32 3.13
N GLN A 20 2.18 -32.76 3.89
CA GLN A 20 2.66 -31.38 3.82
C GLN A 20 2.78 -30.86 2.39
N ALA A 21 2.34 -29.62 2.16
CA ALA A 21 2.54 -28.96 0.89
C ALA A 21 4.02 -29.03 0.48
N TRP A 22 4.29 -29.52 -0.72
CA TRP A 22 5.63 -29.55 -1.29
C TRP A 22 6.16 -28.11 -1.33
N ASN A 23 7.40 -27.91 -0.91
CA ASN A 23 8.05 -26.62 -0.97
C ASN A 23 7.48 -25.57 0.02
N GLU A 24 7.04 -25.97 1.19
CA GLU A 24 6.67 -25.04 2.23
C GLU A 24 7.88 -24.72 3.12
N PRO A 25 8.46 -23.50 3.01
CA PRO A 25 9.63 -23.10 3.77
C PRO A 25 9.29 -22.65 5.20
N TYR A 26 8.00 -22.60 5.56
CA TYR A 26 7.51 -22.00 6.80
C TYR A 26 7.35 -23.04 7.90
N THR A 27 7.59 -22.63 9.14
CA THR A 27 7.48 -23.50 10.30
C THR A 27 6.01 -23.80 10.67
N ALA A 28 5.78 -24.90 11.39
CA ALA A 28 4.45 -25.21 11.93
C ALA A 28 3.92 -24.11 12.86
N GLU A 29 4.82 -23.40 13.57
CA GLU A 29 4.48 -22.26 14.43
C GLU A 29 3.95 -21.07 13.61
N ASP A 30 4.56 -20.79 12.46
CA ASP A 30 4.13 -19.68 11.59
C ASP A 30 2.73 -19.90 11.03
N ARG A 31 2.29 -21.14 10.82
CA ARG A 31 0.94 -21.46 10.36
C ARG A 31 -0.16 -21.07 11.35
N SER A 32 0.15 -21.03 12.64
CA SER A 32 -0.80 -20.61 13.67
C SER A 32 -0.89 -19.09 13.80
N ARG A 33 0.01 -18.34 13.16
CA ARG A 33 0.09 -16.87 13.17
C ARG A 33 -0.64 -16.30 11.96
N ASN A 34 -1.22 -15.13 12.10
CA ASN A 34 -1.81 -14.40 10.98
C ASN A 34 -0.71 -13.66 10.20
N ILE A 35 0.02 -14.39 9.36
CA ILE A 35 1.15 -13.88 8.57
C ILE A 35 0.75 -13.91 7.10
N LEU A 36 0.86 -12.76 6.43
CA LEU A 36 0.79 -12.67 4.96
C LEU A 36 2.22 -12.71 4.42
N TYR A 37 2.55 -13.76 3.69
CA TYR A 37 3.81 -13.86 2.97
C TYR A 37 3.68 -13.21 1.60
N SER A 38 4.64 -12.38 1.25
CA SER A 38 4.73 -11.72 -0.04
C SER A 38 6.17 -11.76 -0.56
N PHE A 39 6.37 -11.36 -1.79
CA PHE A 39 7.69 -11.25 -2.40
C PHE A 39 7.75 -10.00 -3.26
N PHE A 40 8.93 -9.53 -3.53
CA PHE A 40 9.20 -8.49 -4.54
C PHE A 40 10.21 -9.02 -5.55
N VAL A 41 10.07 -8.58 -6.80
CA VAL A 41 10.89 -9.05 -7.91
C VAL A 41 12.27 -8.41 -7.87
N GLU A 42 12.32 -7.13 -7.48
CA GLU A 42 13.57 -6.39 -7.34
C GLU A 42 13.71 -5.85 -5.91
N ARG A 43 14.95 -5.72 -5.47
CA ARG A 43 15.24 -5.11 -4.17
C ARG A 43 14.83 -3.64 -4.19
N PRO A 44 13.99 -3.17 -3.25
CA PRO A 44 13.68 -1.76 -3.11
C PRO A 44 14.94 -0.91 -2.91
N LYS A 45 15.05 0.18 -3.66
CA LYS A 45 16.21 1.09 -3.62
C LYS A 45 15.95 2.25 -2.67
N HIS A 46 14.71 2.76 -2.69
CA HIS A 46 14.28 3.90 -1.90
C HIS A 46 12.93 3.63 -1.25
N LEU A 47 12.79 3.97 0.02
CA LEU A 47 11.50 3.94 0.73
C LEU A 47 11.03 5.35 1.10
N ASP A 48 11.66 6.37 0.55
CA ASP A 48 11.22 7.74 0.60
C ASP A 48 10.19 7.98 -0.52
N PRO A 49 8.93 8.32 -0.22
CA PRO A 49 7.89 8.53 -1.23
C PRO A 49 8.20 9.66 -2.21
N ALA A 50 9.10 10.59 -1.87
CA ALA A 50 9.54 11.65 -2.77
C ALA A 50 10.55 11.18 -3.82
N GLN A 51 11.20 10.03 -3.61
CA GLN A 51 12.24 9.48 -4.50
C GLN A 51 11.84 8.16 -5.13
N SER A 52 10.89 7.45 -4.54
CA SER A 52 10.41 6.16 -5.02
C SER A 52 9.75 6.27 -6.38
N TYR A 53 10.03 5.29 -7.25
CA TYR A 53 9.51 5.25 -8.61
C TYR A 53 8.98 3.87 -9.03
N THR A 54 9.26 2.82 -8.27
CA THR A 54 8.91 1.45 -8.65
C THR A 54 7.69 0.92 -7.90
N SER A 55 7.00 -0.06 -8.50
CA SER A 55 5.85 -0.72 -7.86
C SER A 55 6.23 -1.47 -6.60
N ASP A 56 7.40 -2.14 -6.59
CA ASP A 56 7.89 -2.91 -5.42
C ASP A 56 8.16 -1.99 -4.21
N GLU A 57 8.66 -0.76 -4.46
CA GLU A 57 8.83 0.26 -3.43
C GLU A 57 7.48 0.78 -2.94
N TYR A 58 6.56 1.04 -3.88
CA TYR A 58 5.24 1.54 -3.55
C TYR A 58 4.43 0.56 -2.69
N ASP A 59 4.56 -0.73 -2.93
CA ASP A 59 3.88 -1.78 -2.12
C ASP A 59 4.28 -1.72 -0.64
N ILE A 60 5.48 -1.26 -0.34
CA ILE A 60 5.94 -1.04 1.05
C ILE A 60 5.52 0.35 1.53
N ILE A 61 5.75 1.38 0.72
CA ILE A 61 5.49 2.78 1.07
C ILE A 61 4.02 3.01 1.42
N GLN A 62 3.08 2.46 0.65
CA GLN A 62 1.65 2.62 0.88
C GLN A 62 1.14 2.02 2.21
N GLN A 63 1.94 1.17 2.85
CA GLN A 63 1.63 0.61 4.16
C GLN A 63 2.16 1.48 5.31
N ILE A 64 3.03 2.44 5.02
CA ILE A 64 3.70 3.30 6.00
C ILE A 64 3.18 4.73 5.92
N TYR A 65 2.94 5.23 4.70
CA TYR A 65 2.55 6.61 4.43
C TYR A 65 1.12 6.68 3.88
N GLU A 66 0.35 7.61 4.40
CA GLU A 66 -0.98 7.93 3.89
C GLU A 66 -0.86 9.11 2.91
N PRO A 67 -1.26 8.94 1.62
CA PRO A 67 -1.22 10.02 0.65
C PRO A 67 -2.35 11.04 0.90
N PRO A 68 -2.29 12.25 0.34
CA PRO A 68 -3.40 13.20 0.42
C PRO A 68 -4.71 12.66 -0.14
N LEU A 69 -4.65 11.93 -1.25
CA LEU A 69 -5.80 11.36 -1.97
C LEU A 69 -5.53 9.90 -2.30
N GLN A 70 -6.59 9.12 -2.41
CA GLN A 70 -6.52 7.72 -2.86
C GLN A 70 -7.71 7.39 -3.78
N TYR A 71 -7.59 6.31 -4.54
CA TYR A 71 -8.73 5.80 -5.29
C TYR A 71 -9.66 5.01 -4.38
N HIS A 72 -10.97 5.19 -4.58
CA HIS A 72 -11.97 4.38 -3.89
C HIS A 72 -11.80 2.91 -4.30
N TYR A 73 -11.65 2.02 -3.33
CA TYR A 73 -11.28 0.63 -3.57
C TYR A 73 -12.25 -0.14 -4.48
N LEU A 74 -13.56 0.08 -4.32
CA LEU A 74 -14.60 -0.70 -5.02
C LEU A 74 -15.23 0.02 -6.22
N LYS A 75 -15.13 1.35 -6.32
CA LYS A 75 -15.85 2.10 -7.37
C LYS A 75 -15.17 1.98 -8.73
N ARG A 76 -16.01 1.79 -9.74
CA ARG A 76 -15.62 1.86 -11.15
C ARG A 76 -16.69 2.69 -11.91
N PRO A 77 -16.32 3.65 -12.77
CA PRO A 77 -14.93 4.08 -13.04
C PRO A 77 -14.21 4.58 -11.78
N TYR A 78 -12.89 4.68 -11.84
CA TYR A 78 -12.09 5.11 -10.69
C TYR A 78 -12.53 6.47 -10.17
N GLU A 79 -12.70 6.56 -8.85
CA GLU A 79 -13.08 7.78 -8.14
C GLU A 79 -12.02 8.12 -7.10
N LEU A 80 -11.50 9.36 -7.15
CA LEU A 80 -10.60 9.86 -6.12
C LEU A 80 -11.42 10.21 -4.87
N ILE A 81 -10.90 9.82 -3.72
CA ILE A 81 -11.44 10.19 -2.41
C ILE A 81 -10.32 10.77 -1.54
N PRO A 82 -10.64 11.63 -0.56
CA PRO A 82 -9.64 12.14 0.37
C PRO A 82 -9.14 11.01 1.28
N ALA A 83 -7.81 11.00 1.53
CA ALA A 83 -7.15 10.19 2.55
C ALA A 83 -6.60 11.11 3.63
N ALA A 84 -5.37 11.61 3.55
CA ALA A 84 -4.86 12.61 4.48
C ALA A 84 -5.40 14.03 4.22
N ALA A 85 -5.90 14.33 3.02
CA ALA A 85 -6.56 15.59 2.72
C ALA A 85 -7.96 15.69 3.32
N THR A 86 -8.47 16.91 3.50
CA THR A 86 -9.84 17.16 3.97
C THR A 86 -10.87 16.92 2.88
N GLU A 87 -10.50 17.13 1.63
CA GLU A 87 -11.37 17.02 0.45
C GLU A 87 -10.54 16.73 -0.81
N VAL A 88 -11.19 16.33 -1.90
CA VAL A 88 -10.56 16.28 -3.22
C VAL A 88 -10.46 17.71 -3.76
N PRO A 89 -9.24 18.25 -3.99
CA PRO A 89 -9.07 19.62 -4.40
C PRO A 89 -9.61 19.85 -5.83
N ARG A 90 -10.21 21.01 -6.04
CA ARG A 90 -10.62 21.46 -7.37
C ARG A 90 -9.56 22.37 -7.97
N PRO A 91 -9.21 22.19 -9.27
CA PRO A 91 -8.25 23.05 -9.91
C PRO A 91 -8.78 24.50 -10.03
N ARG A 92 -7.90 25.46 -9.84
CA ARG A 92 -8.08 26.84 -10.28
C ARG A 92 -7.22 27.02 -11.52
N PHE A 93 -7.78 27.56 -12.60
CA PHE A 93 -7.07 27.75 -13.86
C PHE A 93 -6.54 29.18 -13.96
N LEU A 94 -5.30 29.31 -14.38
CA LEU A 94 -4.60 30.59 -14.45
C LEU A 94 -4.01 30.81 -15.85
N ASP A 95 -3.95 32.08 -16.28
CA ASP A 95 -3.21 32.48 -17.48
C ASP A 95 -1.70 32.58 -17.22
N GLU A 96 -0.93 32.93 -18.26
CA GLU A 96 0.54 33.10 -18.18
C GLU A 96 0.98 34.19 -17.18
N ARG A 97 0.07 35.09 -16.82
CA ARG A 97 0.31 36.18 -15.84
C ARG A 97 -0.19 35.84 -14.44
N GLY A 98 -0.65 34.62 -14.23
CA GLY A 98 -1.19 34.17 -12.95
C GLY A 98 -2.59 34.70 -12.63
N ARG A 99 -3.34 35.22 -13.60
CA ARG A 99 -4.71 35.69 -13.38
C ARG A 99 -5.68 34.53 -13.50
N LEU A 100 -6.67 34.50 -12.61
CA LEU A 100 -7.71 33.48 -12.59
C LEU A 100 -8.54 33.51 -13.87
N LEU A 101 -8.72 32.33 -14.42
CA LEU A 101 -9.55 32.05 -15.61
C LEU A 101 -10.85 31.34 -15.21
N PRO A 102 -11.92 31.48 -15.98
CA PRO A 102 -13.11 30.65 -15.82
C PRO A 102 -12.81 29.17 -16.10
N ALA A 103 -13.68 28.28 -15.58
CA ALA A 103 -13.46 26.83 -15.66
C ALA A 103 -13.50 26.27 -17.09
N ASP A 104 -14.13 26.96 -18.00
CA ASP A 104 -14.30 26.62 -19.42
C ASP A 104 -13.33 27.38 -20.35
N ALA A 105 -12.25 27.95 -19.82
CA ALA A 105 -11.28 28.70 -20.61
C ALA A 105 -10.55 27.81 -21.63
N ASP A 106 -10.49 28.25 -22.88
CA ASP A 106 -9.82 27.53 -23.98
C ASP A 106 -8.30 27.44 -23.82
N ARG A 107 -7.68 28.38 -23.09
CA ARG A 107 -6.23 28.45 -22.88
C ARG A 107 -5.93 28.59 -21.40
N VAL A 108 -5.36 27.53 -20.84
CA VAL A 108 -4.91 27.46 -19.46
C VAL A 108 -3.38 27.32 -19.45
N ALA A 109 -2.69 28.24 -18.79
CA ALA A 109 -1.24 28.15 -18.62
C ALA A 109 -0.87 27.32 -17.39
N TYR A 110 -1.61 27.48 -16.29
CA TYR A 110 -1.35 26.76 -15.04
C TYR A 110 -2.65 26.26 -14.41
N SER A 111 -2.58 25.06 -13.84
CA SER A 111 -3.61 24.50 -12.96
C SER A 111 -3.07 24.51 -11.53
N GLU A 112 -3.73 25.28 -10.65
CA GLU A 112 -3.34 25.41 -9.25
C GLU A 112 -4.27 24.56 -8.38
N TYR A 113 -3.71 23.76 -7.47
CA TYR A 113 -4.42 22.91 -6.53
C TYR A 113 -4.07 23.31 -5.09
N ASP A 114 -5.08 23.62 -4.29
CA ASP A 114 -4.93 23.89 -2.86
C ASP A 114 -5.26 22.61 -2.09
N ILE A 115 -4.25 21.93 -1.56
CA ILE A 115 -4.40 20.67 -0.84
C ILE A 115 -4.34 20.95 0.65
N ARG A 116 -5.47 20.77 1.34
CA ARG A 116 -5.58 20.93 2.79
C ARG A 116 -5.47 19.61 3.50
N ILE A 117 -4.45 19.46 4.30
CA ILE A 117 -4.25 18.27 5.13
C ILE A 117 -5.10 18.34 6.39
N ARG A 118 -5.70 17.23 6.79
CA ARG A 118 -6.47 17.14 8.04
C ARG A 118 -5.59 17.51 9.24
N PRO A 119 -6.08 18.33 10.17
CA PRO A 119 -5.33 18.62 11.39
C PRO A 119 -5.20 17.38 12.27
N GLY A 120 -4.15 17.32 13.08
CA GLY A 120 -3.95 16.26 14.07
C GLY A 120 -3.34 14.96 13.51
N ILE A 121 -2.94 14.94 12.23
CA ILE A 121 -2.13 13.83 11.68
C ILE A 121 -0.69 14.01 12.17
N LEU A 122 -0.19 13.00 12.89
CA LEU A 122 1.16 13.00 13.43
C LEU A 122 1.99 11.93 12.73
N TYR A 123 3.29 12.17 12.64
CA TYR A 123 4.24 11.13 12.25
C TYR A 123 4.33 10.05 13.33
N GLN A 124 4.74 8.86 12.92
CA GLN A 124 5.06 7.80 13.88
C GLN A 124 6.23 8.24 14.78
N PRO A 125 6.20 7.95 16.08
CA PRO A 125 7.30 8.28 16.97
C PRO A 125 8.62 7.69 16.45
N HIS A 126 9.64 8.53 16.35
CA HIS A 126 10.96 8.11 15.89
C HIS A 126 12.07 8.79 16.72
N PRO A 127 13.18 8.08 17.03
CA PRO A 127 14.29 8.65 17.80
C PRO A 127 14.95 9.90 17.22
N ALA A 128 14.84 10.08 15.88
CA ALA A 128 15.42 11.24 15.18
C ALA A 128 14.62 12.54 15.34
N PHE A 129 13.38 12.49 15.81
CA PHE A 129 12.60 13.70 16.07
C PHE A 129 13.16 14.47 17.26
N ALA A 130 13.11 15.80 17.17
CA ALA A 130 13.45 16.68 18.27
C ALA A 130 12.53 16.41 19.46
N LYS A 131 13.09 16.52 20.66
CA LYS A 131 12.40 16.29 21.92
C LYS A 131 12.52 17.52 22.81
N ASP A 132 11.53 17.71 23.66
CA ASP A 132 11.56 18.70 24.72
C ASP A 132 12.48 18.25 25.89
N ASP A 133 12.59 19.10 26.90
CA ASP A 133 13.41 18.85 28.10
C ASP A 133 12.90 17.64 28.92
N LYS A 134 11.69 17.17 28.67
CA LYS A 134 11.09 15.98 29.33
C LYS A 134 11.23 14.72 28.50
N GLY A 135 11.81 14.83 27.28
CA GLY A 135 11.99 13.72 26.36
C GLY A 135 10.76 13.44 25.47
N GLU A 136 9.74 14.30 25.48
CA GLU A 136 8.57 14.16 24.62
C GLU A 136 8.84 14.73 23.20
N PRO A 137 8.32 14.10 22.15
CA PRO A 137 8.49 14.58 20.79
C PRO A 137 7.88 15.98 20.56
N LEU A 138 8.59 16.82 19.80
CA LEU A 138 8.14 18.16 19.40
C LEU A 138 7.52 18.08 18.00
N TYR A 139 6.24 17.65 17.90
CA TYR A 139 5.46 17.67 16.65
C TYR A 139 3.96 17.60 16.91
#